data_490434376f5e710ec22ba883d60f6a10
#
_entry.id   490434376f5e710ec22ba883d60f6a10
#
_cell.length_a   1.000
_cell.length_b   1.000
_cell.length_c   1.000
_cell.angle_alpha   90.00
_cell.angle_beta   90.00
_cell.angle_gamma   90.00
#
_symmetry.space_group_name_H-M   'P 1'
#
loop_
_entity.id
_entity.type
_entity.pdbx_description
1 polymer ?
#
loop_
_entity_poly.entity_id
_entity_poly.type
_entity_poly.pdbx_seq_one_letter_code
_entity_poly.pdbx_strand_id
1 'polypeptide(L)'
;MNLDKPLVIFDLETTGLALAYDRIIELAFIKIMPNSRVIEKDIFFNPEIDVPSEVTAIHGLTNADLADKPLFRHQAQEIWDIFNDCYYGGFNIANFDLPMLRREFLR
;
A
#
# COMPACT_ATOMS: atom_id res chain seq x y z
N MET A 1 11.75 -21.70 6.21
CA MET A 1 10.29 -21.47 6.25
C MET A 1 9.66 -22.13 5.04
N ASN A 2 8.69 -23.01 5.29
CA ASN A 2 8.00 -23.73 4.21
C ASN A 2 6.68 -23.02 3.91
N LEU A 3 6.60 -22.39 2.75
CA LEU A 3 5.40 -21.71 2.30
C LEU A 3 4.76 -22.50 1.15
N ASP A 4 3.45 -22.72 1.24
CA ASP A 4 2.65 -23.30 0.15
C ASP A 4 2.13 -22.23 -0.81
N LYS A 5 2.15 -20.96 -0.39
CA LYS A 5 1.86 -19.80 -1.24
C LYS A 5 2.67 -18.61 -0.76
N PRO A 6 2.80 -17.54 -1.57
CA PRO A 6 3.63 -16.40 -1.21
C PRO A 6 3.20 -15.72 0.08
N LEU A 7 4.16 -15.10 0.77
CA LEU A 7 3.93 -14.21 1.90
C LEU A 7 4.26 -12.77 1.46
N VAL A 8 3.30 -11.86 1.61
CA VAL A 8 3.51 -10.43 1.37
C VAL A 8 3.57 -9.72 2.70
N ILE A 9 4.72 -9.13 3.01
CA ILE A 9 4.91 -8.26 4.16
C ILE A 9 4.86 -6.84 3.63
N PHE A 10 3.95 -6.00 4.15
CA PHE A 10 3.74 -4.67 3.58
C PHE A 10 3.39 -3.62 4.61
N ASP A 11 3.60 -2.37 4.21
CA ASP A 11 3.28 -1.19 5.00
C ASP A 11 2.71 -0.12 4.05
N LEU A 12 1.76 0.67 4.55
CA LEU A 12 1.13 1.75 3.82
C LEU A 12 1.43 3.09 4.49
N GLU A 13 1.69 4.11 3.66
CA GLU A 13 1.57 5.50 4.07
C GLU A 13 0.30 6.06 3.43
N THR A 14 -0.45 6.86 4.19
CA THR A 14 -1.75 7.37 3.78
C THR A 14 -1.87 8.86 4.09
N THR A 15 -2.93 9.49 3.57
CA THR A 15 -3.24 10.89 3.89
C THR A 15 -3.74 11.07 5.32
N GLY A 16 -4.11 9.99 6.01
CA GLY A 16 -4.61 10.00 7.38
C GLY A 16 -5.19 8.65 7.76
N LEU A 17 -5.90 8.58 8.87
CA LEU A 17 -6.38 7.34 9.47
C LEU A 17 -7.87 7.06 9.22
N ALA A 18 -8.58 7.94 8.50
CA ALA A 18 -10.01 7.78 8.24
C ALA A 18 -10.24 6.87 7.03
N LEU A 19 -10.62 5.62 7.25
CA LEU A 19 -10.83 4.64 6.19
C LEU A 19 -11.83 5.10 5.12
N ALA A 20 -12.85 5.86 5.51
CA ALA A 20 -13.89 6.32 4.59
C ALA A 20 -13.43 7.46 3.68
N TYR A 21 -12.42 8.22 4.09
CA TYR A 21 -12.00 9.46 3.42
C TYR A 21 -10.57 9.40 2.91
N ASP A 22 -9.65 8.90 3.74
CA ASP A 22 -8.23 8.99 3.43
C ASP A 22 -7.81 8.00 2.35
N ARG A 23 -6.68 8.32 1.71
CA ARG A 23 -6.20 7.61 0.52
C ARG A 23 -4.77 7.12 0.74
N ILE A 24 -4.40 6.03 0.07
CA ILE A 24 -3.05 5.50 0.08
C ILE A 24 -2.14 6.38 -0.77
N ILE A 25 -0.95 6.71 -0.25
CA ILE A 25 0.08 7.46 -0.98
C ILE A 25 1.33 6.64 -1.24
N GLU A 26 1.59 5.61 -0.45
CA GLU A 26 2.74 4.72 -0.64
C GLU A 26 2.39 3.31 -0.19
N LEU A 27 2.80 2.33 -1.01
CA LEU A 27 2.76 0.91 -0.68
C LEU A 27 4.17 0.36 -0.79
N ALA A 28 4.77 -0.01 0.34
CA ALA A 28 6.05 -0.70 0.40
C ALA A 28 5.79 -2.17 0.71
N PHE A 29 6.38 -3.09 -0.04
CA PHE A 29 6.17 -4.50 0.22
C PHE A 29 7.40 -5.35 -0.08
N ILE A 30 7.46 -6.50 0.63
CA ILE A 30 8.39 -7.59 0.37
C ILE A 30 7.53 -8.84 0.15
N LYS A 31 7.66 -9.46 -1.02
CA LYS A 31 6.94 -10.69 -1.34
C LYS A 31 7.92 -11.85 -1.38
N ILE A 32 7.69 -12.83 -0.49
CA ILE A 32 8.51 -14.02 -0.37
C ILE A 32 7.77 -15.17 -1.05
N MET A 33 8.36 -15.69 -2.12
CA MET A 33 7.78 -16.79 -2.89
C MET A 33 8.04 -18.14 -2.20
N PRO A 34 7.25 -19.18 -2.49
CA PRO A 34 7.47 -20.53 -1.93
C PRO A 34 8.87 -21.09 -2.21
N ASN A 35 9.50 -20.69 -3.33
CA ASN A 35 10.87 -21.09 -3.69
C ASN A 35 11.95 -20.22 -3.05
N SER A 36 11.61 -19.40 -2.06
CA SER A 36 12.48 -18.46 -1.35
C SER A 36 12.93 -17.24 -2.17
N ARG A 37 12.44 -17.09 -3.40
CA ARG A 37 12.68 -15.88 -4.20
C ARG A 37 11.98 -14.69 -3.53
N VAL A 38 12.67 -13.55 -3.48
CA VAL A 38 12.17 -12.32 -2.82
C VAL A 38 12.00 -11.22 -3.87
N ILE A 39 10.83 -10.58 -3.83
CA ILE A 39 10.53 -9.40 -4.64
C ILE A 39 10.28 -8.25 -3.66
N GLU A 40 11.01 -7.15 -3.83
CA GLU A 40 10.87 -5.96 -2.99
C GLU A 40 10.55 -4.76 -3.86
N LYS A 41 9.55 -3.97 -3.46
CA LYS A 41 9.12 -2.82 -4.26
C LYS A 41 8.47 -1.76 -3.38
N ASP A 42 8.55 -0.52 -3.85
CA ASP A 42 7.93 0.65 -3.23
C ASP A 42 7.17 1.41 -4.31
N ILE A 43 5.86 1.58 -4.12
CA ILE A 43 4.97 2.19 -5.11
C ILE A 43 4.33 3.43 -4.50
N PHE A 44 4.40 4.56 -5.22
CA PHE A 44 3.80 5.82 -4.81
C PHE A 44 2.59 6.16 -5.66
N PHE A 45 1.59 6.80 -5.04
CA PHE A 45 0.34 7.16 -5.70
C PHE A 45 0.02 8.63 -5.51
N ASN A 46 -0.66 9.21 -6.51
CA ASN A 46 -1.36 10.48 -6.35
C ASN A 46 -2.68 10.17 -5.62
N PRO A 47 -2.88 10.70 -4.39
CA PRO A 47 -4.08 10.36 -3.61
C PRO A 47 -5.34 11.09 -4.06
N GLU A 48 -5.23 12.07 -4.96
CA GLU A 48 -6.33 12.91 -5.46
C GLU A 48 -6.98 13.80 -4.39
N ILE A 49 -6.45 13.79 -3.17
CA ILE A 49 -6.85 14.69 -2.08
C ILE A 49 -5.59 15.29 -1.46
N ASP A 50 -5.76 16.38 -0.70
CA ASP A 50 -4.64 17.02 -0.03
C ASP A 50 -4.02 16.11 1.03
N VAL A 51 -2.68 16.13 1.09
CA VAL A 51 -1.92 15.52 2.20
C VAL A 51 -1.79 16.60 3.27
N PRO A 52 -2.39 16.40 4.46
CA PRO A 52 -2.25 17.38 5.54
C PRO A 52 -0.79 17.59 5.93
N SER A 53 -0.42 18.81 6.29
CA SER A 53 0.97 19.14 6.63
C SER A 53 1.49 18.33 7.83
N GLU A 54 0.63 18.02 8.79
CA GLU A 54 1.00 17.17 9.93
C GLU A 54 1.30 15.73 9.51
N VAL A 55 0.67 15.25 8.44
CA VAL A 55 0.95 13.91 7.90
C VAL A 55 2.28 13.94 7.13
N THR A 56 2.51 14.97 6.31
CA THR A 56 3.79 15.18 5.63
C THR A 56 4.95 15.25 6.63
N ALA A 57 4.74 15.85 7.81
CA ALA A 57 5.75 15.91 8.85
C ALA A 57 6.17 14.52 9.35
N ILE A 58 5.29 13.51 9.22
CA ILE A 58 5.58 12.14 9.65
C ILE A 58 6.35 11.36 8.58
N HIS A 59 5.88 11.36 7.33
CA HIS A 59 6.46 10.51 6.27
C HIS A 59 7.25 11.28 5.20
N GLY A 60 7.24 12.61 5.24
CA GLY A 60 8.06 13.45 4.34
C GLY A 60 7.49 13.66 2.94
N LEU A 61 6.35 13.07 2.60
CA LEU A 61 5.76 13.20 1.26
C LEU A 61 4.83 14.40 1.20
N THR A 62 4.99 15.23 0.17
CA THR A 62 4.19 16.45 -0.03
C THR A 62 3.21 16.25 -1.19
N ASN A 63 2.22 17.17 -1.31
CA ASN A 63 1.34 17.20 -2.48
C ASN A 63 2.15 17.31 -3.78
N ALA A 64 3.20 18.12 -3.78
CA ALA A 64 4.04 18.31 -4.97
C ALA A 64 4.78 17.02 -5.36
N ASP A 65 5.26 16.25 -4.38
CA ASP A 65 5.94 14.98 -4.62
C ASP A 65 5.04 13.96 -5.29
N LEU A 66 3.73 14.00 -4.98
CA LEU A 66 2.77 12.99 -5.40
C LEU A 66 1.94 13.40 -6.62
N ALA A 67 2.01 14.66 -7.04
CA ALA A 67 1.15 15.21 -8.11
C ALA A 67 1.33 14.50 -9.45
N ASP A 68 2.53 14.02 -9.76
CA ASP A 68 2.84 13.31 -11.01
C ASP A 68 2.83 11.78 -10.89
N LYS A 69 2.46 11.25 -9.73
CA LYS A 69 2.40 9.82 -9.52
C LYS A 69 1.10 9.25 -10.10
N PRO A 70 1.08 7.97 -10.47
CA PRO A 70 -0.14 7.34 -10.99
C PRO A 70 -1.23 7.28 -9.93
N LEU A 71 -2.48 7.24 -10.36
CA LEU A 71 -3.60 7.00 -9.49
C LEU A 71 -3.63 5.52 -9.10
N PHE A 72 -4.13 5.21 -7.90
CA PHE A 72 -4.24 3.82 -7.45
C PHE A 72 -5.01 2.97 -8.48
N ARG A 73 -6.14 3.48 -9.00
CA ARG A 73 -6.96 2.74 -9.96
C ARG A 73 -6.23 2.36 -11.25
N HIS A 74 -5.20 3.11 -11.64
CA HIS A 74 -4.37 2.79 -12.80
C HIS A 74 -3.37 1.67 -12.52
N GLN A 75 -3.10 1.38 -11.24
CA GLN A 75 -2.19 0.33 -10.80
C GLN A 75 -2.94 -0.83 -10.12
N ALA A 76 -4.27 -0.78 -10.07
CA ALA A 76 -5.07 -1.71 -9.28
C ALA A 76 -4.85 -3.17 -9.69
N GLN A 77 -4.75 -3.46 -10.99
CA GLN A 77 -4.53 -4.83 -11.46
C GLN A 77 -3.16 -5.36 -11.03
N GLU A 78 -2.11 -4.53 -11.15
CA GLU A 78 -0.76 -4.91 -10.71
C GLU A 78 -0.74 -5.19 -9.20
N ILE A 79 -1.41 -4.35 -8.41
CA ILE A 79 -1.45 -4.50 -6.95
C ILE A 79 -2.27 -5.75 -6.60
N TRP A 80 -3.39 -5.99 -7.27
CA TRP A 80 -4.16 -7.20 -7.07
C TRP A 80 -3.31 -8.45 -7.31
N ASP A 81 -2.53 -8.47 -8.39
CA ASP A 81 -1.67 -9.60 -8.74
C ASP A 81 -0.58 -9.84 -7.68
N ILE A 82 -0.11 -8.77 -7.02
CA ILE A 82 0.86 -8.89 -5.91
C ILE A 82 0.23 -9.58 -4.71
N PHE A 83 -1.01 -9.21 -4.35
CA PHE A 83 -1.65 -9.61 -3.10
C PHE A 83 -2.53 -10.85 -3.21
N ASN A 84 -2.98 -11.19 -4.41
CA ASN A 84 -3.95 -12.29 -4.58
C ASN A 84 -3.35 -13.63 -4.22
N ASP A 85 -4.09 -14.42 -3.46
CA ASP A 85 -3.73 -15.78 -3.04
C ASP A 85 -2.38 -15.82 -2.30
N CYS A 86 -2.20 -14.93 -1.33
CA CYS A 86 -1.00 -14.82 -0.52
C CYS A 86 -1.34 -14.83 0.96
N TYR A 87 -0.36 -15.18 1.79
CA TYR A 87 -0.36 -14.81 3.20
C TYR A 87 0.05 -13.35 3.34
N TYR A 88 -0.38 -12.69 4.40
CA TYR A 88 -0.07 -11.28 4.66
C TYR A 88 0.58 -11.12 6.02
N GLY A 89 1.55 -10.21 6.10
CA GLY A 89 2.22 -9.83 7.34
C GLY A 89 2.52 -8.33 7.37
N GLY A 90 2.76 -7.80 8.56
CA GLY A 90 3.07 -6.40 8.77
C GLY A 90 2.54 -5.92 10.10
N PHE A 91 2.91 -4.68 10.48
CA PHE A 91 2.43 -4.07 11.70
C PHE A 91 1.01 -3.52 11.51
N ASN A 92 0.08 -3.90 12.40
CA ASN A 92 -1.30 -3.40 12.43
C ASN A 92 -2.10 -3.61 11.13
N ILE A 93 -1.75 -4.61 10.31
CA ILE A 93 -2.36 -4.79 8.99
C ILE A 93 -3.84 -5.15 9.07
N ALA A 94 -4.27 -5.93 10.06
CA ALA A 94 -5.66 -6.37 10.19
C ALA A 94 -6.61 -5.21 10.51
N ASN A 95 -6.14 -4.22 11.27
CA ASN A 95 -6.97 -3.11 11.75
C ASN A 95 -6.90 -1.89 10.86
N PHE A 96 -5.85 -1.71 10.06
CA PHE A 96 -5.68 -0.52 9.24
C PHE A 96 -5.29 -0.84 7.81
N ASP A 97 -4.13 -1.45 7.57
CA ASP A 97 -3.55 -1.57 6.22
C ASP A 97 -4.42 -2.40 5.28
N LEU A 98 -4.90 -3.57 5.70
CA LEU A 98 -5.78 -4.39 4.87
C LEU A 98 -7.14 -3.72 4.62
N PRO A 99 -7.83 -3.15 5.62
CA PRO A 99 -9.06 -2.41 5.37
C PRO A 99 -8.86 -1.20 4.45
N MET A 100 -7.75 -0.46 4.59
CA MET A 100 -7.45 0.69 3.74
C MET A 100 -7.20 0.24 2.28
N LEU A 101 -6.42 -0.81 2.09
CA LEU A 101 -6.16 -1.38 0.77
C LEU A 101 -7.47 -1.84 0.10
N ARG A 102 -8.32 -2.52 0.86
CA ARG A 102 -9.64 -2.94 0.38
C ARG A 102 -10.49 -1.77 -0.07
N ARG A 103 -10.50 -0.67 0.70
CA ARG A 103 -11.24 0.56 0.34
C ARG A 103 -10.76 1.13 -0.99
N GLU A 104 -9.46 1.15 -1.23
CA GLU A 104 -8.91 1.64 -2.49
C GLU A 104 -9.39 0.79 -3.68
N PHE A 105 -9.41 -0.53 -3.55
CA PHE A 105 -9.92 -1.41 -4.61
C PHE A 105 -11.40 -1.20 -4.90
N LEU A 106 -12.18 -0.74 -3.92
CA LEU A 106 -13.63 -0.54 -4.04
C LEU A 106 -14.01 0.85 -4.58
N ARG A 107 -13.06 1.74 -4.74
CA ARG A 107 -13.30 3.11 -5.23
C ARG A 107 -13.33 3.23 -6.75
#